data_621358ebc26ea8a01b3e3bf8f6431d3b
#
_entry.id   621358ebc26ea8a01b3e3bf8f6431d3b
#
_cell.length_a   1.000
_cell.length_b   1.000
_cell.length_c   1.000
_cell.angle_alpha   90.00
_cell.angle_beta   90.00
_cell.angle_gamma   90.00
#
_symmetry.space_group_name_H-M   'P 1'
#
loop_
_entity.id
_entity.type
_entity.pdbx_description
1 polymer ?
#
loop_
_entity_poly.entity_id
_entity_poly.type
_entity_poly.pdbx_seq_one_letter_code
_entity_poly.pdbx_strand_id
1 'polypeptide(L)'
;YKWLNDTVQAGIAVVDNDNGALIAVGAGRNRKRLREYNYATMIKRHPGSTAKPIFDYGPAIEYLNWSTGKMIIDDKYTYSGGGYLKNWDNSYKGIMTIETALGSSRNIPALQAFQAVSQSQIKTFVTNLGITPEYEDGYINEAHSIGGFNGTNPLEMAAAYATFARGGIYIEPYSFTSAEFLDTGEVYTVTPEKRTVMSEATAYMINIILRNAVTNNYVSAGSKSGTDIASKTGTSTIDSKYIKSLGIKGDVIGDSW
;
A
#
# COMPACT_ATOMS: atom_id res chain seq x y z
N TYR A 1 -19.91 -6.58 12.92
CA TYR A 1 -19.55 -7.07 11.58
C TYR A 1 -19.79 -8.57 11.44
N LYS A 2 -20.45 -9.01 10.36
CA LYS A 2 -20.70 -10.42 10.09
C LYS A 2 -19.64 -10.96 9.12
N TRP A 3 -18.81 -11.86 9.60
CA TRP A 3 -17.77 -12.50 8.79
C TRP A 3 -18.38 -13.54 7.86
N LEU A 4 -17.77 -13.72 6.68
CA LEU A 4 -18.23 -14.70 5.69
C LEU A 4 -18.18 -16.14 6.23
N ASN A 5 -17.11 -16.47 6.94
CA ASN A 5 -16.90 -17.74 7.63
C ASN A 5 -15.78 -17.61 8.69
N ASP A 6 -15.47 -18.70 9.38
CA ASP A 6 -14.46 -18.72 10.44
C ASP A 6 -13.01 -18.81 9.94
N THR A 7 -12.79 -19.11 8.66
CA THR A 7 -11.43 -19.21 8.08
C THR A 7 -10.89 -17.86 7.62
N VAL A 8 -11.76 -16.90 7.31
CA VAL A 8 -11.35 -15.52 6.95
C VAL A 8 -10.61 -14.90 8.12
N GLN A 9 -9.42 -14.41 7.87
CA GLN A 9 -8.57 -13.75 8.86
C GLN A 9 -8.53 -12.23 8.67
N ALA A 10 -8.04 -11.51 9.66
CA ALA A 10 -7.80 -10.08 9.60
C ALA A 10 -6.52 -9.73 10.35
N GLY A 11 -5.65 -8.96 9.71
CA GLY A 11 -4.49 -8.34 10.35
C GLY A 11 -4.67 -6.82 10.36
N ILE A 12 -4.37 -6.18 11.49
CA ILE A 12 -4.46 -4.72 11.65
C ILE A 12 -3.19 -4.24 12.33
N ALA A 13 -2.60 -3.17 11.81
CA ALA A 13 -1.52 -2.43 12.47
C ALA A 13 -1.88 -0.94 12.50
N VAL A 14 -1.65 -0.31 13.64
CA VAL A 14 -1.83 1.13 13.85
C VAL A 14 -0.50 1.72 14.27
N VAL A 15 0.01 2.62 13.44
CA VAL A 15 1.28 3.34 13.66
C VAL A 15 0.97 4.81 13.92
N ASP A 16 1.62 5.37 14.92
CA ASP A 16 1.55 6.81 15.22
C ASP A 16 2.21 7.62 14.10
N ASN A 17 1.46 8.56 13.54
CA ASN A 17 1.98 9.40 12.46
C ASN A 17 3.09 10.37 12.92
N ASP A 18 3.17 10.72 14.19
CA ASP A 18 4.14 11.71 14.67
C ASP A 18 5.52 11.08 14.93
N ASN A 19 5.53 9.88 15.52
CA ASN A 19 6.77 9.28 16.03
C ASN A 19 7.09 7.87 15.50
N GLY A 20 6.17 7.21 14.79
CA GLY A 20 6.36 5.86 14.23
C GLY A 20 6.10 4.73 15.22
N ALA A 21 5.63 5.02 16.44
CA ALA A 21 5.32 3.98 17.42
C ALA A 21 4.19 3.07 16.94
N LEU A 22 4.36 1.77 17.12
CA LEU A 22 3.30 0.78 16.89
C LEU A 22 2.31 0.83 18.07
N ILE A 23 1.17 1.50 17.85
CA ILE A 23 0.16 1.74 18.89
C ILE A 23 -0.70 0.50 19.15
N ALA A 24 -1.09 -0.21 18.09
CA ALA A 24 -1.94 -1.38 18.19
C ALA A 24 -1.68 -2.39 17.10
N VAL A 25 -1.89 -3.66 17.44
CA VAL A 25 -1.79 -4.81 16.53
C VAL A 25 -2.99 -5.72 16.73
N GLY A 26 -3.76 -5.96 15.66
CA GLY A 26 -4.75 -7.03 15.58
C GLY A 26 -4.16 -8.21 14.81
N ALA A 27 -3.73 -9.23 15.51
CA ALA A 27 -2.91 -10.30 14.94
C ALA A 27 -3.68 -11.43 14.24
N GLY A 28 -5.01 -11.38 14.21
CA GLY A 28 -5.87 -12.42 13.62
C GLY A 28 -7.11 -12.70 14.45
N ARG A 29 -8.03 -13.48 13.88
CA ARG A 29 -9.28 -13.91 14.51
C ARG A 29 -9.15 -15.29 15.16
N ASN A 30 -10.03 -15.57 16.13
CA ASN A 30 -10.20 -16.91 16.74
C ASN A 30 -8.91 -17.52 17.32
N ARG A 31 -7.99 -16.70 17.80
CA ARG A 31 -6.72 -17.13 18.37
C ARG A 31 -6.97 -17.93 19.66
N LYS A 32 -6.33 -19.10 19.75
CA LYS A 32 -6.48 -20.05 20.89
C LYS A 32 -5.19 -20.33 21.64
N ARG A 33 -4.04 -19.98 21.04
CA ARG A 33 -2.72 -20.31 21.58
C ARG A 33 -1.83 -19.06 21.65
N LEU A 34 -0.85 -19.09 22.53
CA LEU A 34 0.23 -18.11 22.54
C LEU A 34 1.13 -18.32 21.31
N ARG A 35 1.70 -17.23 20.79
CA ARG A 35 2.63 -17.22 19.64
C ARG A 35 2.07 -17.83 18.35
N GLU A 36 0.76 -17.73 18.13
CA GLU A 36 0.16 -18.05 16.83
C GLU A 36 0.61 -17.05 15.77
N TYR A 37 0.48 -17.47 14.50
CA TYR A 37 0.81 -16.65 13.33
C TYR A 37 0.17 -15.27 13.40
N ASN A 38 0.99 -14.22 13.28
CA ASN A 38 0.54 -12.83 13.36
C ASN A 38 0.25 -12.27 11.96
N TYR A 39 -1.02 -12.17 11.61
CA TYR A 39 -1.47 -11.67 10.31
C TYR A 39 -1.17 -10.17 10.08
N ALA A 40 -0.80 -9.42 11.09
CA ALA A 40 -0.42 -8.01 10.93
C ALA A 40 1.06 -7.81 10.59
N THR A 41 1.95 -8.77 10.96
CA THR A 41 3.40 -8.59 10.88
C THR A 41 4.15 -9.70 10.15
N MET A 42 3.56 -10.90 10.04
CA MET A 42 4.24 -12.08 9.48
C MET A 42 3.73 -12.47 8.10
N ILE A 43 2.52 -12.03 7.73
CA ILE A 43 1.94 -12.34 6.43
C ILE A 43 2.70 -11.61 5.32
N LYS A 44 2.75 -12.22 4.14
CA LYS A 44 3.13 -11.55 2.90
C LYS A 44 2.01 -11.79 1.90
N ARG A 45 1.32 -10.73 1.53
CA ARG A 45 0.17 -10.74 0.61
C ARG A 45 0.23 -9.57 -0.36
N HIS A 46 -0.38 -9.77 -1.51
CA HIS A 46 -0.49 -8.75 -2.55
C HIS A 46 -1.32 -7.57 -2.04
N PRO A 47 -0.76 -6.35 -1.94
CA PRO A 47 -1.50 -5.20 -1.41
C PRO A 47 -2.53 -4.64 -2.39
N GLY A 48 -2.54 -5.12 -3.64
CA GLY A 48 -3.42 -4.59 -4.68
C GLY A 48 -3.22 -3.08 -4.86
N SER A 49 -4.30 -2.36 -5.10
CA SER A 49 -4.25 -0.92 -5.40
C SER A 49 -3.71 -0.03 -4.28
N THR A 50 -3.46 -0.54 -3.06
CA THR A 50 -2.73 0.24 -2.05
C THR A 50 -1.25 0.43 -2.41
N ALA A 51 -0.73 -0.31 -3.38
CA ALA A 51 0.61 -0.11 -3.94
C ALA A 51 0.75 1.20 -4.74
N LYS A 52 -0.32 1.71 -5.34
CA LYS A 52 -0.28 2.83 -6.30
C LYS A 52 0.37 4.12 -5.79
N PRO A 53 0.10 4.61 -4.58
CA PRO A 53 0.83 5.76 -4.04
C PRO A 53 2.32 5.50 -3.87
N ILE A 54 2.72 4.23 -3.68
CA ILE A 54 4.06 3.79 -3.31
C ILE A 54 4.92 3.51 -4.55
N PHE A 55 4.38 2.80 -5.55
CA PHE A 55 5.12 2.36 -6.74
C PHE A 55 4.96 3.30 -7.93
N ASP A 56 3.85 4.04 -8.02
CA ASP A 56 3.49 4.77 -9.22
C ASP A 56 3.54 6.29 -9.00
N TYR A 57 2.53 6.82 -8.30
CA TYR A 57 2.33 8.26 -8.22
C TYR A 57 3.31 8.97 -7.30
N GLY A 58 3.71 8.37 -6.17
CA GLY A 58 4.73 8.93 -5.29
C GLY A 58 6.05 9.15 -6.03
N PRO A 59 6.65 8.12 -6.65
CA PRO A 59 7.84 8.27 -7.49
C PRO A 59 7.66 9.25 -8.66
N ALA A 60 6.50 9.23 -9.35
CA ALA A 60 6.27 10.13 -10.48
C ALA A 60 6.20 11.61 -10.04
N ILE A 61 5.58 11.90 -8.92
CA ILE A 61 5.55 13.25 -8.35
C ILE A 61 6.95 13.67 -7.91
N GLU A 62 7.66 12.81 -7.17
CA GLU A 62 8.98 13.13 -6.61
C GLU A 62 10.04 13.34 -7.67
N TYR A 63 10.17 12.43 -8.62
CA TYR A 63 11.28 12.44 -9.56
C TYR A 63 10.99 13.13 -10.89
N LEU A 64 9.73 13.24 -11.29
CA LEU A 64 9.33 13.86 -12.55
C LEU A 64 8.62 15.21 -12.34
N ASN A 65 8.53 15.69 -11.10
CA ASN A 65 7.83 16.94 -10.75
C ASN A 65 6.37 16.96 -11.27
N TRP A 66 5.68 15.83 -11.23
CA TRP A 66 4.28 15.81 -11.58
C TRP A 66 3.44 16.56 -10.52
N SER A 67 2.46 17.34 -10.97
CA SER A 67 1.47 17.94 -10.09
C SER A 67 0.20 17.10 -10.04
N THR A 68 -0.68 17.33 -9.08
CA THR A 68 -2.00 16.69 -8.99
C THR A 68 -2.83 16.86 -10.26
N GLY A 69 -2.62 17.98 -10.98
CA GLY A 69 -3.26 18.30 -12.27
C GLY A 69 -2.60 17.67 -13.51
N LYS A 70 -1.53 16.87 -13.37
CA LYS A 70 -0.91 16.17 -14.50
C LYS A 70 -1.94 15.32 -15.22
N MET A 71 -2.11 15.55 -16.52
CA MET A 71 -3.02 14.77 -17.38
C MET A 71 -2.41 13.42 -17.74
N ILE A 72 -3.23 12.39 -17.70
CA ILE A 72 -2.90 10.99 -18.02
C ILE A 72 -4.09 10.36 -18.75
N ILE A 73 -3.89 9.26 -19.46
CA ILE A 73 -4.92 8.65 -20.29
C ILE A 73 -5.34 7.30 -19.72
N ASP A 74 -6.63 7.13 -19.50
CA ASP A 74 -7.24 5.85 -19.13
C ASP A 74 -7.88 5.21 -20.37
N ASP A 75 -7.08 4.41 -21.08
CA ASP A 75 -7.51 3.71 -22.31
C ASP A 75 -6.97 2.27 -22.29
N LYS A 76 -7.35 1.47 -23.27
CA LYS A 76 -6.93 0.07 -23.40
C LYS A 76 -5.40 -0.07 -23.37
N TYR A 77 -4.93 -1.02 -22.60
CA TYR A 77 -3.51 -1.32 -22.48
C TYR A 77 -3.25 -2.82 -22.50
N THR A 78 -2.21 -3.20 -23.24
CA THR A 78 -1.68 -4.58 -23.27
C THR A 78 -0.33 -4.59 -22.58
N TYR A 79 -0.12 -5.51 -21.64
CA TYR A 79 1.18 -5.69 -21.01
C TYR A 79 2.27 -6.04 -22.01
N SER A 80 3.52 -5.68 -21.75
CA SER A 80 4.69 -6.03 -22.57
C SER A 80 4.85 -7.54 -22.77
N GLY A 81 4.47 -8.34 -21.75
CA GLY A 81 4.43 -9.80 -21.80
C GLY A 81 3.15 -10.41 -22.40
N GLY A 82 2.25 -9.60 -22.94
CA GLY A 82 0.92 -10.00 -23.43
C GLY A 82 -0.15 -10.02 -22.32
N GLY A 83 -1.41 -10.05 -22.74
CA GLY A 83 -2.56 -9.91 -21.83
C GLY A 83 -3.00 -8.45 -21.66
N TYR A 84 -4.26 -8.25 -21.26
CA TYR A 84 -4.85 -6.92 -21.14
C TYR A 84 -4.95 -6.49 -19.68
N LEU A 85 -4.44 -5.29 -19.38
CA LEU A 85 -4.75 -4.63 -18.11
C LEU A 85 -6.14 -4.02 -18.18
N LYS A 86 -6.98 -4.35 -17.19
CA LYS A 86 -8.34 -3.83 -17.07
C LYS A 86 -8.48 -2.98 -15.81
N ASN A 87 -9.34 -1.99 -15.89
CA ASN A 87 -9.82 -1.32 -14.68
C ASN A 87 -10.83 -2.20 -13.93
N TRP A 88 -11.01 -1.93 -12.65
CA TRP A 88 -11.90 -2.70 -11.77
C TRP A 88 -13.38 -2.74 -12.24
N ASP A 89 -13.81 -1.72 -13.00
CA ASP A 89 -15.16 -1.59 -13.56
C ASP A 89 -15.25 -2.00 -15.04
N ASN A 90 -14.18 -2.56 -15.60
CA ASN A 90 -14.05 -2.91 -17.03
C ASN A 90 -14.34 -1.75 -18.00
N SER A 91 -14.21 -0.50 -17.55
CA SER A 91 -14.44 0.70 -18.36
C SER A 91 -13.16 1.54 -18.49
N TYR A 92 -13.15 2.44 -19.46
CA TYR A 92 -12.09 3.41 -19.70
C TYR A 92 -12.71 4.80 -19.68
N LYS A 93 -12.02 5.78 -19.11
CA LYS A 93 -12.56 7.13 -18.87
C LYS A 93 -11.86 8.22 -19.70
N GLY A 94 -10.89 7.83 -20.54
CA GLY A 94 -10.14 8.78 -21.37
C GLY A 94 -9.18 9.65 -20.56
N ILE A 95 -9.01 10.90 -20.98
CA ILE A 95 -8.07 11.84 -20.36
C ILE A 95 -8.61 12.29 -19.01
N MET A 96 -7.75 12.23 -17.97
CA MET A 96 -8.06 12.67 -16.61
C MET A 96 -6.80 13.17 -15.89
N THR A 97 -6.97 13.83 -14.76
CA THR A 97 -5.83 14.19 -13.88
C THR A 97 -5.34 12.97 -13.09
N ILE A 98 -4.08 12.99 -12.65
CA ILE A 98 -3.59 11.94 -11.74
C ILE A 98 -4.34 11.95 -10.40
N GLU A 99 -4.85 13.09 -9.96
CA GLU A 99 -5.73 13.18 -8.78
C GLU A 99 -6.98 12.31 -8.96
N THR A 100 -7.69 12.47 -10.08
CA THR A 100 -8.86 11.64 -10.40
C THR A 100 -8.47 10.17 -10.57
N ALA A 101 -7.36 9.90 -11.25
CA ALA A 101 -6.89 8.55 -11.55
C ALA A 101 -6.54 7.76 -10.29
N LEU A 102 -5.75 8.33 -9.37
CA LEU A 102 -5.39 7.71 -8.10
C LEU A 102 -6.60 7.63 -7.17
N GLY A 103 -7.38 8.69 -7.04
CA GLY A 103 -8.57 8.75 -6.21
C GLY A 103 -9.59 7.68 -6.57
N SER A 104 -9.91 7.53 -7.87
CA SER A 104 -10.80 6.49 -8.39
C SER A 104 -10.12 5.14 -8.65
N SER A 105 -8.86 5.02 -8.28
CA SER A 105 -8.08 3.76 -8.34
C SER A 105 -7.96 3.14 -9.73
N ARG A 106 -7.79 3.95 -10.80
CA ARG A 106 -7.61 3.45 -12.17
C ARG A 106 -6.30 2.68 -12.31
N ASN A 107 -6.33 1.56 -13.02
CA ASN A 107 -5.17 0.67 -13.18
C ASN A 107 -4.24 1.13 -14.29
N ILE A 108 -4.81 1.51 -15.45
CA ILE A 108 -4.00 1.89 -16.61
C ILE A 108 -3.23 3.20 -16.35
N PRO A 109 -3.84 4.26 -15.82
CA PRO A 109 -3.10 5.45 -15.41
C PRO A 109 -2.00 5.17 -14.37
N ALA A 110 -2.23 4.27 -13.43
CA ALA A 110 -1.22 3.87 -12.45
C ALA A 110 0.00 3.23 -13.13
N LEU A 111 -0.23 2.28 -14.04
CA LEU A 111 0.83 1.65 -14.82
C LEU A 111 1.61 2.67 -15.67
N GLN A 112 0.94 3.64 -16.29
CA GLN A 112 1.62 4.71 -17.03
C GLN A 112 2.51 5.56 -16.13
N ALA A 113 2.07 5.88 -14.91
CA ALA A 113 2.89 6.59 -13.93
C ALA A 113 4.11 5.76 -13.52
N PHE A 114 3.93 4.46 -13.28
CA PHE A 114 5.02 3.52 -13.02
C PHE A 114 6.04 3.47 -14.16
N GLN A 115 5.59 3.34 -15.40
CA GLN A 115 6.46 3.26 -16.58
C GLN A 115 7.20 4.56 -16.88
N ALA A 116 6.67 5.71 -16.46
CA ALA A 116 7.31 7.00 -16.67
C ALA A 116 8.57 7.19 -15.79
N VAL A 117 8.67 6.50 -14.67
CA VAL A 117 9.79 6.61 -13.70
C VAL A 117 10.82 5.51 -13.98
N SER A 118 12.09 5.82 -13.78
CA SER A 118 13.14 4.80 -13.92
C SER A 118 13.03 3.72 -12.84
N GLN A 119 13.35 2.48 -13.19
CA GLN A 119 13.32 1.33 -12.30
C GLN A 119 14.15 1.54 -11.02
N SER A 120 15.32 2.19 -11.15
CA SER A 120 16.19 2.48 -10.01
C SER A 120 15.57 3.47 -9.04
N GLN A 121 14.85 4.48 -9.54
CA GLN A 121 14.16 5.46 -8.73
C GLN A 121 12.98 4.83 -7.98
N ILE A 122 12.16 4.02 -8.67
CA ILE A 122 11.07 3.28 -8.02
C ILE A 122 11.63 2.37 -6.93
N LYS A 123 12.68 1.60 -7.23
CA LYS A 123 13.34 0.72 -6.27
C LYS A 123 13.80 1.48 -5.02
N THR A 124 14.50 2.59 -5.20
CA THR A 124 14.96 3.43 -4.10
C THR A 124 13.80 3.96 -3.26
N PHE A 125 12.77 4.50 -3.91
CA PHE A 125 11.60 5.05 -3.23
C PHE A 125 10.88 4.00 -2.37
N VAL A 126 10.58 2.85 -2.96
CA VAL A 126 9.84 1.75 -2.31
C VAL A 126 10.63 1.15 -1.16
N THR A 127 11.93 0.88 -1.37
CA THR A 127 12.80 0.33 -0.32
C THR A 127 12.95 1.32 0.85
N ASN A 128 13.06 2.60 0.55
CA ASN A 128 13.12 3.63 1.60
C ASN A 128 11.80 3.79 2.37
N LEU A 129 10.66 3.34 1.82
CA LEU A 129 9.39 3.22 2.54
C LEU A 129 9.27 1.94 3.38
N GLY A 130 10.33 1.13 3.46
CA GLY A 130 10.36 -0.12 4.24
C GLY A 130 9.71 -1.32 3.53
N ILE A 131 9.40 -1.21 2.24
CA ILE A 131 8.84 -2.31 1.45
C ILE A 131 9.91 -2.89 0.55
N THR A 132 10.09 -4.22 0.62
CA THR A 132 11.08 -4.94 -0.19
C THR A 132 10.38 -5.90 -1.12
N PRO A 133 10.06 -5.46 -2.36
CA PRO A 133 9.50 -6.34 -3.38
C PRO A 133 10.58 -7.29 -3.93
N GLU A 134 10.15 -8.40 -4.53
CA GLU A 134 11.05 -9.23 -5.31
C GLU A 134 11.50 -8.51 -6.59
N TYR A 135 12.65 -8.93 -7.07
CA TYR A 135 13.23 -8.46 -8.32
C TYR A 135 13.46 -9.66 -9.25
N GLU A 136 12.97 -9.58 -10.49
CA GLU A 136 13.27 -10.53 -11.53
C GLU A 136 14.43 -9.95 -12.37
N ASP A 137 15.56 -10.63 -12.41
CA ASP A 137 16.80 -10.15 -13.06
C ASP A 137 17.19 -8.71 -12.68
N GLY A 138 16.89 -8.33 -11.45
CA GLY A 138 17.16 -6.98 -10.92
C GLY A 138 16.10 -5.92 -11.25
N TYR A 139 15.01 -6.30 -11.93
CA TYR A 139 13.93 -5.40 -12.35
C TYR A 139 12.65 -5.60 -11.53
N ILE A 140 11.89 -4.52 -11.40
CA ILE A 140 10.51 -4.53 -10.92
C ILE A 140 9.60 -4.63 -12.14
N ASN A 141 8.74 -5.65 -12.21
CA ASN A 141 7.86 -5.82 -13.37
C ASN A 141 6.58 -4.95 -13.28
N GLU A 142 5.86 -4.83 -14.39
CA GLU A 142 4.65 -3.99 -14.50
C GLU A 142 3.53 -4.37 -13.51
N ALA A 143 3.47 -5.63 -13.07
CA ALA A 143 2.46 -6.08 -12.12
C ALA A 143 2.62 -5.42 -10.73
N HIS A 144 3.82 -4.96 -10.37
CA HIS A 144 4.07 -4.26 -9.11
C HIS A 144 3.27 -2.96 -9.01
N SER A 145 3.01 -2.28 -10.13
CA SER A 145 2.19 -1.07 -10.19
C SER A 145 0.80 -1.26 -9.57
N ILE A 146 0.19 -2.41 -9.74
CA ILE A 146 -1.12 -2.74 -9.17
C ILE A 146 -1.05 -3.66 -7.95
N GLY A 147 0.14 -3.82 -7.37
CA GLY A 147 0.38 -4.60 -6.16
C GLY A 147 0.59 -6.10 -6.39
N GLY A 148 0.89 -6.51 -7.62
CA GLY A 148 1.18 -7.91 -7.98
C GLY A 148 2.65 -8.26 -7.77
N PHE A 149 3.10 -8.38 -6.52
CA PHE A 149 4.43 -8.79 -6.12
C PHE A 149 4.35 -9.76 -4.92
N ASN A 150 5.49 -10.32 -4.46
CA ASN A 150 5.53 -11.32 -3.37
C ASN A 150 4.83 -10.87 -2.07
N GLY A 151 4.54 -9.59 -1.97
CA GLY A 151 3.64 -9.05 -0.96
C GLY A 151 4.30 -8.26 0.15
N THR A 152 3.43 -7.76 1.00
CA THR A 152 3.72 -6.97 2.18
C THR A 152 2.79 -7.39 3.33
N ASN A 153 2.87 -6.72 4.45
CA ASN A 153 2.00 -6.92 5.61
C ASN A 153 1.42 -5.59 6.12
N PRO A 154 0.37 -5.63 6.96
CA PRO A 154 -0.25 -4.43 7.51
C PRO A 154 0.69 -3.46 8.20
N LEU A 155 1.72 -3.95 8.91
CA LEU A 155 2.67 -3.08 9.60
C LEU A 155 3.57 -2.32 8.61
N GLU A 156 4.13 -3.01 7.61
CA GLU A 156 4.94 -2.38 6.55
C GLU A 156 4.11 -1.31 5.80
N MET A 157 2.86 -1.65 5.46
CA MET A 157 1.97 -0.69 4.79
C MET A 157 1.61 0.50 5.67
N ALA A 158 1.30 0.29 6.96
CA ALA A 158 1.02 1.38 7.88
C ALA A 158 2.22 2.34 8.02
N ALA A 159 3.44 1.80 8.13
CA ALA A 159 4.67 2.60 8.18
C ALA A 159 4.92 3.39 6.89
N ALA A 160 4.71 2.76 5.74
CA ALA A 160 4.85 3.41 4.43
C ALA A 160 3.84 4.57 4.28
N TYR A 161 2.58 4.36 4.66
CA TYR A 161 1.56 5.41 4.59
C TYR A 161 1.76 6.51 5.63
N ALA A 162 2.24 6.19 6.84
CA ALA A 162 2.61 7.17 7.84
C ALA A 162 3.73 8.11 7.36
N THR A 163 4.57 7.66 6.43
CA THR A 163 5.60 8.49 5.80
C THR A 163 5.00 9.65 5.00
N PHE A 164 3.89 9.42 4.27
CA PHE A 164 3.18 10.50 3.60
C PHE A 164 2.59 11.49 4.62
N ALA A 165 1.96 11.01 5.69
CA ALA A 165 1.40 11.87 6.73
C ALA A 165 2.48 12.70 7.46
N ARG A 166 3.71 12.21 7.48
CA ARG A 166 4.87 12.79 8.18
C ARG A 166 5.76 13.66 7.28
N GLY A 167 5.21 14.20 6.19
CA GLY A 167 5.95 15.07 5.27
C GLY A 167 7.11 14.39 4.55
N GLY A 168 7.02 13.08 4.31
CA GLY A 168 8.03 12.32 3.58
C GLY A 168 9.13 11.68 4.42
N ILE A 169 9.02 11.72 5.75
CA ILE A 169 9.99 11.12 6.67
C ILE A 169 9.51 9.74 7.11
N TYR A 170 10.22 8.69 6.69
CA TYR A 170 10.03 7.34 7.20
C TYR A 170 10.66 7.20 8.59
N ILE A 171 9.94 6.56 9.49
CA ILE A 171 10.44 6.11 10.80
C ILE A 171 10.15 4.63 10.91
N GLU A 172 11.18 3.84 11.21
CA GLU A 172 11.01 2.41 11.44
C GLU A 172 10.07 2.15 12.63
N PRO A 173 8.99 1.35 12.44
CA PRO A 173 8.05 1.10 13.54
C PRO A 173 8.69 0.38 14.71
N TYR A 174 8.38 0.82 15.92
CA TYR A 174 8.86 0.22 17.16
C TYR A 174 7.72 0.03 18.15
N SER A 175 7.82 -1.01 19.01
CA SER A 175 6.77 -1.42 19.94
C SER A 175 7.08 -1.12 21.42
N PHE A 176 8.29 -0.67 21.72
CA PHE A 176 8.71 -0.23 23.06
C PHE A 176 9.81 0.82 22.93
N THR A 177 9.95 1.69 23.94
CA THR A 177 10.97 2.75 23.97
C THR A 177 12.22 2.32 24.71
N SER A 178 12.06 1.51 25.73
CA SER A 178 13.18 0.95 26.51
C SER A 178 12.81 -0.38 27.14
N ALA A 179 13.83 -1.17 27.45
CA ALA A 179 13.75 -2.41 28.22
C ALA A 179 14.84 -2.43 29.28
N GLU A 180 14.50 -2.72 30.53
CA GLU A 180 15.44 -2.88 31.64
C GLU A 180 15.61 -4.37 31.94
N PHE A 181 16.86 -4.85 32.00
CA PHE A 181 17.21 -6.20 32.39
C PHE A 181 17.29 -6.26 33.92
N LEU A 182 16.35 -6.96 34.55
CA LEU A 182 16.19 -6.96 36.01
C LEU A 182 17.35 -7.59 36.77
N ASP A 183 18.13 -8.45 36.11
CA ASP A 183 19.30 -9.14 36.70
C ASP A 183 20.57 -8.28 36.68
N THR A 184 20.73 -7.40 35.70
CA THR A 184 21.90 -6.55 35.52
C THR A 184 21.64 -5.07 35.80
N GLY A 185 20.37 -4.62 35.73
CA GLY A 185 19.98 -3.21 35.77
C GLY A 185 20.34 -2.47 34.48
N GLU A 186 20.78 -3.17 33.44
CA GLU A 186 21.09 -2.55 32.16
C GLU A 186 19.80 -2.11 31.44
N VAL A 187 19.83 -0.88 30.90
CA VAL A 187 18.70 -0.31 30.14
C VAL A 187 19.06 -0.23 28.66
N TYR A 188 18.32 -0.98 27.84
CA TYR A 188 18.34 -0.85 26.40
C TYR A 188 17.29 0.17 25.95
N THR A 189 17.72 1.19 25.18
CA THR A 189 16.83 2.23 24.63
C THR A 189 16.73 2.07 23.11
N VAL A 190 15.50 2.03 22.60
CA VAL A 190 15.24 1.95 21.15
C VAL A 190 15.44 3.32 20.50
N THR A 191 16.28 3.35 19.47
CA THR A 191 16.44 4.52 18.60
C THR A 191 16.00 4.12 17.20
N PRO A 192 14.75 4.41 16.79
CA PRO A 192 14.24 3.98 15.49
C PRO A 192 14.99 4.67 14.36
N GLU A 193 15.27 3.93 13.30
CA GLU A 193 15.86 4.48 12.08
C GLU A 193 14.93 5.52 11.46
N LYS A 194 15.48 6.65 11.05
CA LYS A 194 14.75 7.74 10.36
C LYS A 194 15.45 8.08 9.06
N ARG A 195 14.65 8.28 8.00
CA ARG A 195 15.17 8.73 6.70
C ARG A 195 14.15 9.54 5.92
N THR A 196 14.64 10.51 5.17
CA THR A 196 13.79 11.24 4.21
C THR A 196 13.66 10.40 2.94
N VAL A 197 12.42 10.10 2.58
CA VAL A 197 12.09 9.29 1.39
C VAL A 197 11.69 10.18 0.23
N MET A 198 10.95 11.24 0.51
CA MET A 198 10.43 12.18 -0.48
C MET A 198 10.37 13.59 0.10
N SER A 199 10.19 14.57 -0.76
CA SER A 199 9.95 15.95 -0.37
C SER A 199 8.60 16.12 0.35
N GLU A 200 8.50 17.12 1.21
CA GLU A 200 7.24 17.49 1.86
C GLU A 200 6.13 17.80 0.84
N ALA A 201 6.50 18.41 -0.29
CA ALA A 201 5.58 18.71 -1.38
C ALA A 201 4.98 17.43 -2.00
N THR A 202 5.80 16.40 -2.24
CA THR A 202 5.32 15.10 -2.75
C THR A 202 4.39 14.44 -1.74
N ALA A 203 4.78 14.37 -0.48
CA ALA A 203 3.97 13.82 0.60
C ALA A 203 2.62 14.54 0.72
N TYR A 204 2.63 15.88 0.68
CA TYR A 204 1.42 16.70 0.70
C TYR A 204 0.50 16.40 -0.48
N MET A 205 1.04 16.34 -1.72
CA MET A 205 0.25 16.05 -2.92
C MET A 205 -0.41 14.67 -2.86
N ILE A 206 0.30 13.65 -2.41
CA ILE A 206 -0.28 12.30 -2.21
C ILE A 206 -1.39 12.36 -1.16
N ASN A 207 -1.17 13.00 -0.01
CA ASN A 207 -2.19 13.13 1.04
C ASN A 207 -3.46 13.84 0.54
N ILE A 208 -3.33 14.94 -0.22
CA ILE A 208 -4.48 15.65 -0.79
C ILE A 208 -5.29 14.74 -1.72
N ILE A 209 -4.64 13.97 -2.58
CA ILE A 209 -5.33 13.03 -3.48
C ILE A 209 -6.09 11.97 -2.66
N LEU A 210 -5.44 11.38 -1.65
CA LEU A 210 -6.06 10.34 -0.83
C LEU A 210 -7.17 10.88 0.08
N ARG A 211 -7.06 12.12 0.55
CA ARG A 211 -8.12 12.83 1.27
C ARG A 211 -9.32 13.13 0.34
N ASN A 212 -9.04 13.63 -0.86
CA ASN A 212 -10.08 13.90 -1.86
C ASN A 212 -10.78 12.62 -2.31
N ALA A 213 -10.10 11.47 -2.33
CA ALA A 213 -10.73 10.18 -2.59
C ALA A 213 -11.83 9.84 -1.56
N VAL A 214 -11.62 10.17 -0.29
CA VAL A 214 -12.65 10.01 0.76
C VAL A 214 -13.77 11.05 0.59
N THR A 215 -13.43 12.31 0.40
CA THR A 215 -14.38 13.41 0.27
C THR A 215 -15.28 13.25 -0.97
N ASN A 216 -14.74 12.74 -2.07
CA ASN A 216 -15.47 12.50 -3.32
C ASN A 216 -16.19 11.13 -3.36
N ASN A 217 -16.32 10.45 -2.23
CA ASN A 217 -17.00 9.15 -2.09
C ASN A 217 -16.40 8.00 -2.93
N TYR A 218 -15.14 8.09 -3.36
CA TYR A 218 -14.42 6.95 -3.92
C TYR A 218 -14.09 5.91 -2.85
N VAL A 219 -13.97 6.36 -1.59
CA VAL A 219 -13.79 5.51 -0.41
C VAL A 219 -14.77 5.95 0.67
N SER A 220 -15.73 5.09 1.02
CA SER A 220 -16.84 5.44 1.90
C SER A 220 -16.54 5.40 3.41
N ALA A 221 -15.41 4.84 3.83
CA ALA A 221 -15.20 4.44 5.22
C ALA A 221 -14.88 5.60 6.20
N GLY A 222 -14.51 6.77 5.71
CA GLY A 222 -13.94 7.82 6.57
C GLY A 222 -14.81 9.05 6.83
N SER A 223 -15.86 9.28 6.05
CA SER A 223 -16.55 10.57 6.00
C SER A 223 -17.37 10.96 7.26
N LYS A 224 -17.44 10.08 8.25
CA LYS A 224 -18.30 10.29 9.44
C LYS A 224 -17.54 10.63 10.73
N SER A 225 -16.23 10.68 10.71
CA SER A 225 -15.43 10.77 11.95
C SER A 225 -15.24 12.19 12.48
N GLY A 226 -15.55 13.23 11.69
CA GLY A 226 -15.21 14.62 12.01
C GLY A 226 -13.70 14.93 11.97
N THR A 227 -12.90 13.98 11.52
CA THR A 227 -11.44 14.08 11.39
C THR A 227 -11.06 13.99 9.91
N ASP A 228 -10.01 14.68 9.50
CA ASP A 228 -9.47 14.55 8.16
C ASP A 228 -8.89 13.16 7.94
N ILE A 229 -9.41 12.45 6.94
CA ILE A 229 -9.00 11.10 6.61
C ILE A 229 -8.49 11.04 5.17
N ALA A 230 -7.28 10.54 5.00
CA ALA A 230 -6.72 10.12 3.73
C ALA A 230 -6.74 8.59 3.66
N SER A 231 -7.26 8.01 2.58
CA SER A 231 -7.44 6.56 2.50
C SER A 231 -7.19 6.01 1.10
N LYS A 232 -6.73 4.77 1.06
CA LYS A 232 -6.63 3.98 -0.18
C LYS A 232 -7.05 2.55 0.10
N THR A 233 -7.94 2.02 -0.73
CA THR A 233 -8.33 0.61 -0.71
C THR A 233 -7.45 -0.20 -1.65
N GLY A 234 -7.29 -1.48 -1.35
CA GLY A 234 -6.65 -2.46 -2.19
C GLY A 234 -7.47 -3.75 -2.23
N THR A 235 -7.46 -4.42 -3.38
CA THR A 235 -8.05 -5.74 -3.55
C THR A 235 -7.13 -6.53 -4.46
N SER A 236 -6.82 -7.76 -4.07
CA SER A 236 -6.14 -8.73 -4.92
C SER A 236 -7.03 -9.94 -5.19
N THR A 237 -6.81 -10.59 -6.32
CA THR A 237 -7.51 -11.82 -6.69
C THR A 237 -6.59 -13.02 -6.52
N ILE A 238 -7.18 -14.19 -6.28
CA ILE A 238 -6.44 -15.45 -6.26
C ILE A 238 -6.15 -15.85 -7.72
N ASP A 239 -4.97 -16.46 -7.95
CA ASP A 239 -4.58 -16.94 -9.27
C ASP A 239 -5.66 -17.80 -9.92
N SER A 240 -5.99 -17.46 -11.16
CA SER A 240 -7.08 -18.11 -11.91
C SER A 240 -6.82 -19.60 -12.18
N LYS A 241 -5.57 -20.05 -12.25
CA LYS A 241 -5.23 -21.49 -12.40
C LYS A 241 -5.59 -22.23 -11.12
N TYR A 242 -5.28 -21.63 -9.95
CA TYR A 242 -5.61 -22.23 -8.66
C TYR A 242 -7.12 -22.29 -8.46
N ILE A 243 -7.84 -21.21 -8.76
CA ILE A 243 -9.32 -21.15 -8.70
C ILE A 243 -9.94 -22.24 -9.59
N LYS A 244 -9.46 -22.39 -10.83
CA LYS A 244 -9.91 -23.43 -11.76
C LYS A 244 -9.64 -24.84 -11.25
N SER A 245 -8.49 -25.08 -10.62
CA SER A 245 -8.18 -26.40 -10.03
C SER A 245 -9.13 -26.81 -8.90
N LEU A 246 -9.75 -25.83 -8.24
CA LEU A 246 -10.76 -26.02 -7.21
C LEU A 246 -12.21 -26.12 -7.77
N GLY A 247 -12.38 -26.04 -9.11
CA GLY A 247 -13.68 -26.06 -9.76
C GLY A 247 -14.53 -24.79 -9.54
N ILE A 248 -13.93 -23.72 -9.04
CA ILE A 248 -14.62 -22.45 -8.79
C ILE A 248 -14.68 -21.64 -10.09
N LYS A 249 -15.83 -21.03 -10.37
CA LYS A 249 -16.04 -20.17 -11.54
C LYS A 249 -15.98 -18.69 -11.11
N GLY A 250 -15.32 -17.87 -11.93
CA GLY A 250 -15.19 -16.44 -11.72
C GLY A 250 -13.96 -16.05 -10.91
N ASP A 251 -13.79 -14.75 -10.69
CA ASP A 251 -12.71 -14.20 -9.89
C ASP A 251 -13.04 -14.30 -8.39
N VAL A 252 -12.08 -14.72 -7.61
CA VAL A 252 -12.20 -14.80 -6.15
C VAL A 252 -11.27 -13.77 -5.53
N ILE A 253 -11.81 -12.92 -4.68
CA ILE A 253 -11.01 -11.98 -3.87
C ILE A 253 -10.14 -12.79 -2.93
N GLY A 254 -8.82 -12.59 -3.03
CA GLY A 254 -7.85 -13.18 -2.14
C GLY A 254 -7.65 -12.35 -0.89
N ASP A 255 -7.36 -11.06 -1.07
CA ASP A 255 -7.05 -10.14 0.02
C ASP A 255 -7.75 -8.79 -0.21
N SER A 256 -8.17 -8.15 0.87
CA SER A 256 -8.68 -6.78 0.90
C SER A 256 -7.86 -5.96 1.89
N TRP A 257 -7.50 -4.75 1.48
CA TRP A 257 -6.66 -3.82 2.22
C TRP A 257 -7.36 -2.48 2.46
#